data_b6b55c16b802a512005235ebdf67becf
#
_entry.id   b6b55c16b802a512005235ebdf67becf
#
_cell.length_a   1.000
_cell.length_b   1.000
_cell.length_c   1.000
_cell.angle_alpha   90.00
_cell.angle_beta   90.00
_cell.angle_gamma   90.00
#
_symmetry.space_group_name_H-M   'P 1'
#
loop_
_entity.id
_entity.type
_entity.pdbx_description
1 polymer ?
#
loop_
_entity_poly.entity_id
_entity_poly.type
_entity_poly.pdbx_seq_one_letter_code
_entity_poly.pdbx_strand_id
1 'polypeptide(L)'
;CWAIGSISGAMNEETEKRFLVTVIKDLLGLCEMKRGKDNKAVVASNIMYIVGQYPRFLKAHWKFLKTVVNKNFEFMHETHEGVQDMACDTFSKIAQKCRRHFVMQQAGEQEPFIDEILRNLLQITVDLSPQQVHTFYEAVGYMIAAQPHRATQERLVAKLMELPSNAWDNLMKQAHSNV
;
A
#
# COMPACT_ATOMS: atom_id res chain seq x y z
N CYS A 1 11.05 4.08 -15.96
CA CYS A 1 9.95 4.11 -14.95
C CYS A 1 9.68 5.54 -14.47
N TRP A 2 10.69 6.28 -14.00
CA TRP A 2 10.51 7.64 -13.48
C TRP A 2 9.83 8.58 -14.49
N ALA A 3 10.30 8.64 -15.73
CA ALA A 3 9.72 9.49 -16.79
C ALA A 3 8.24 9.20 -17.05
N ILE A 4 7.85 7.92 -17.00
CA ILE A 4 6.46 7.51 -17.19
C ILE A 4 5.58 8.02 -16.03
N GLY A 5 6.08 7.94 -14.79
CA GLY A 5 5.38 8.50 -13.63
C GLY A 5 5.26 10.02 -13.68
N SER A 6 6.27 10.72 -14.21
CA SER A 6 6.32 12.19 -14.25
C SER A 6 5.30 12.83 -15.19
N ILE A 7 4.80 12.11 -16.18
CA ILE A 7 3.78 12.61 -17.13
C ILE A 7 2.34 12.30 -16.69
N SER A 8 2.17 11.79 -15.47
CA SER A 8 0.83 11.55 -14.89
C SER A 8 0.04 12.86 -14.88
N GLY A 9 -1.21 12.78 -15.33
CA GLY A 9 -2.12 13.93 -15.41
C GLY A 9 -1.96 14.80 -16.67
N ALA A 10 -0.94 14.56 -17.52
CA ALA A 10 -0.75 15.28 -18.77
C ALA A 10 -1.69 14.81 -19.90
N MET A 11 -2.30 13.63 -19.75
CA MET A 11 -3.18 13.02 -20.74
C MET A 11 -4.64 13.09 -20.32
N ASN A 12 -5.56 13.06 -21.28
CA ASN A 12 -6.97 12.80 -20.98
C ASN A 12 -7.16 11.33 -20.53
N GLU A 13 -8.30 11.03 -19.94
CA GLU A 13 -8.56 9.74 -19.31
C GLU A 13 -8.46 8.55 -20.27
N GLU A 14 -9.01 8.69 -21.47
CA GLU A 14 -8.98 7.61 -22.48
C GLU A 14 -7.56 7.36 -23.00
N THR A 15 -6.82 8.41 -23.27
CA THR A 15 -5.41 8.32 -23.70
C THR A 15 -4.53 7.74 -22.59
N GLU A 16 -4.73 8.18 -21.35
CA GLU A 16 -4.02 7.67 -20.17
C GLU A 16 -4.26 6.17 -19.99
N LYS A 17 -5.51 5.72 -20.12
CA LYS A 17 -5.87 4.30 -20.01
C LYS A 17 -5.16 3.45 -21.05
N ARG A 18 -5.20 3.86 -22.33
CA ARG A 18 -4.50 3.13 -23.41
C ARG A 18 -3.00 3.11 -23.21
N PHE A 19 -2.43 4.25 -22.84
CA PHE A 19 -1.00 4.39 -22.57
C PHE A 19 -0.57 3.46 -21.43
N LEU A 20 -1.26 3.48 -20.28
CA LEU A 20 -0.93 2.65 -19.13
C LEU A 20 -1.04 1.15 -19.43
N VAL A 21 -2.10 0.72 -20.10
CA VAL A 21 -2.28 -0.69 -20.46
C VAL A 21 -1.10 -1.18 -21.32
N THR A 22 -0.68 -0.39 -22.31
CA THR A 22 0.45 -0.73 -23.18
C THR A 22 1.76 -0.75 -22.39
N VAL A 23 2.05 0.30 -21.64
CA VAL A 23 3.30 0.43 -20.86
C VAL A 23 3.41 -0.66 -19.80
N ILE A 24 2.35 -0.95 -19.05
CA ILE A 24 2.38 -1.99 -18.03
C ILE A 24 2.62 -3.36 -18.66
N LYS A 25 1.97 -3.65 -19.79
CA LYS A 25 2.18 -4.91 -20.53
C LYS A 25 3.65 -5.06 -20.96
N ASP A 26 4.22 -4.02 -21.55
CA ASP A 26 5.61 -4.04 -22.03
C ASP A 26 6.61 -4.17 -20.87
N LEU A 27 6.36 -3.48 -19.75
CA LEU A 27 7.20 -3.57 -18.56
C LEU A 27 7.10 -4.94 -17.86
N LEU A 28 5.92 -5.54 -17.83
CA LEU A 28 5.75 -6.91 -17.31
C LEU A 28 6.51 -7.91 -18.18
N GLY A 29 6.43 -7.79 -19.51
CA GLY A 29 7.24 -8.58 -20.43
C GLY A 29 8.74 -8.41 -20.19
N LEU A 30 9.20 -7.17 -19.95
CA LEU A 30 10.59 -6.90 -19.59
C LEU A 30 10.96 -7.55 -18.24
N CYS A 31 10.07 -7.54 -17.25
CA CYS A 31 10.28 -8.17 -15.97
C CYS A 31 10.46 -9.70 -16.12
N GLU A 32 9.63 -10.33 -16.94
CA GLU A 32 9.71 -11.77 -17.21
C GLU A 32 11.04 -12.19 -17.87
N MET A 33 11.59 -11.33 -18.73
CA MET A 33 12.88 -11.57 -19.39
C MET A 33 14.08 -11.47 -18.43
N LYS A 34 13.94 -10.83 -17.27
CA LYS A 34 15.03 -10.71 -16.29
C LYS A 34 15.31 -12.02 -15.60
N ARG A 35 16.59 -12.30 -15.37
CA ARG A 35 17.04 -13.47 -14.61
C ARG A 35 17.35 -13.07 -13.16
N GLY A 36 17.01 -13.99 -12.26
CA GLY A 36 17.22 -13.79 -10.82
C GLY A 36 16.03 -13.11 -10.13
N LYS A 37 15.77 -13.55 -8.88
CA LYS A 37 14.65 -13.07 -8.07
C LYS A 37 14.78 -11.59 -7.77
N ASP A 38 15.96 -11.14 -7.38
CA ASP A 38 16.22 -9.75 -6.97
C ASP A 38 16.02 -8.78 -8.14
N ASN A 39 16.53 -9.12 -9.33
CA ASN A 39 16.35 -8.29 -10.52
C ASN A 39 14.87 -8.17 -10.90
N LYS A 40 14.11 -9.26 -10.77
CA LYS A 40 12.66 -9.24 -11.01
C LYS A 40 11.93 -8.40 -9.99
N ALA A 41 12.28 -8.49 -8.71
CA ALA A 41 11.69 -7.70 -7.63
C ALA A 41 11.92 -6.20 -7.85
N VAL A 42 13.12 -5.79 -8.21
CA VAL A 42 13.44 -4.38 -8.53
C VAL A 42 12.61 -3.86 -9.70
N VAL A 43 12.49 -4.61 -10.80
CA VAL A 43 11.68 -4.18 -11.94
C VAL A 43 10.20 -4.13 -11.59
N ALA A 44 9.70 -5.15 -10.90
CA ALA A 44 8.30 -5.24 -10.52
C ALA A 44 7.89 -4.13 -9.53
N SER A 45 8.73 -3.80 -8.54
CA SER A 45 8.48 -2.67 -7.63
C SER A 45 8.44 -1.32 -8.37
N ASN A 46 9.28 -1.14 -9.37
CA ASN A 46 9.23 0.05 -10.24
C ASN A 46 7.95 0.12 -11.08
N ILE A 47 7.40 -1.02 -11.52
CA ILE A 47 6.09 -1.06 -12.20
C ILE A 47 4.99 -0.62 -11.23
N MET A 48 5.01 -1.11 -9.99
CA MET A 48 4.05 -0.69 -8.96
C MET A 48 4.16 0.80 -8.64
N TYR A 49 5.39 1.32 -8.58
CA TYR A 49 5.62 2.77 -8.46
C TYR A 49 4.94 3.56 -9.58
N ILE A 50 5.12 3.17 -10.85
CA ILE A 50 4.47 3.84 -11.98
C ILE A 50 2.95 3.84 -11.79
N VAL A 51 2.37 2.68 -11.49
CA VAL A 51 0.93 2.53 -11.29
C VAL A 51 0.42 3.45 -10.17
N GLY A 52 1.18 3.58 -9.09
CA GLY A 52 0.88 4.47 -7.96
C GLY A 52 0.85 5.96 -8.34
N GLN A 53 1.52 6.37 -9.42
CA GLN A 53 1.47 7.74 -9.93
C GLN A 53 0.19 8.06 -10.73
N TYR A 54 -0.65 7.07 -11.02
CA TYR A 54 -1.87 7.23 -11.83
C TYR A 54 -3.15 6.96 -11.00
N PRO A 55 -3.44 7.79 -9.99
CA PRO A 55 -4.55 7.55 -9.06
C PRO A 55 -5.92 7.59 -9.73
N ARG A 56 -6.09 8.35 -10.82
CA ARG A 56 -7.34 8.38 -11.59
C ARG A 56 -7.66 7.02 -12.18
N PHE A 57 -6.67 6.35 -12.76
CA PHE A 57 -6.81 5.00 -13.29
C PHE A 57 -7.13 4.00 -12.18
N LEU A 58 -6.42 4.06 -11.04
CA LEU A 58 -6.65 3.19 -9.89
C LEU A 58 -8.07 3.35 -9.33
N LYS A 59 -8.55 4.59 -9.19
CA LYS A 59 -9.91 4.87 -8.70
C LYS A 59 -11.00 4.30 -9.60
N ALA A 60 -10.77 4.27 -10.91
CA ALA A 60 -11.72 3.73 -11.88
C ALA A 60 -11.71 2.18 -11.94
N HIS A 61 -10.67 1.53 -11.41
CA HIS A 61 -10.46 0.08 -11.54
C HIS A 61 -10.16 -0.57 -10.19
N TRP A 62 -11.18 -0.74 -9.34
CA TRP A 62 -11.02 -1.24 -7.98
C TRP A 62 -10.23 -2.55 -7.86
N LYS A 63 -10.59 -3.56 -8.64
CA LYS A 63 -9.89 -4.85 -8.61
C LYS A 63 -8.40 -4.73 -8.90
N PHE A 64 -8.06 -3.85 -9.84
CA PHE A 64 -6.67 -3.56 -10.17
C PHE A 64 -5.96 -2.83 -9.02
N LEU A 65 -6.60 -1.83 -8.40
CA LEU A 65 -6.08 -1.14 -7.22
C LEU A 65 -5.78 -2.14 -6.09
N LYS A 66 -6.74 -3.03 -5.77
CA LYS A 66 -6.57 -4.06 -4.74
C LYS A 66 -5.38 -4.99 -5.06
N THR A 67 -5.26 -5.42 -6.31
CA THR A 67 -4.14 -6.25 -6.78
C THR A 67 -2.79 -5.53 -6.59
N VAL A 68 -2.70 -4.26 -6.97
CA VAL A 68 -1.49 -3.45 -6.81
C VAL A 68 -1.10 -3.30 -5.34
N VAL A 69 -2.05 -3.03 -4.46
CA VAL A 69 -1.81 -2.89 -3.02
C VAL A 69 -1.34 -4.21 -2.41
N ASN A 70 -1.98 -5.32 -2.73
CA ASN A 70 -1.55 -6.64 -2.27
C ASN A 70 -0.14 -6.97 -2.76
N LYS A 71 0.19 -6.59 -3.99
CA LYS A 71 1.55 -6.78 -4.52
C LYS A 71 2.58 -5.91 -3.81
N ASN A 72 2.23 -4.69 -3.42
CA ASN A 72 3.10 -3.88 -2.55
C ASN A 72 3.33 -4.56 -1.19
N PHE A 73 2.31 -5.19 -0.60
CA PHE A 73 2.47 -5.95 0.65
C PHE A 73 3.45 -7.14 0.47
N GLU A 74 3.37 -7.86 -0.64
CA GLU A 74 4.36 -8.90 -0.93
C GLU A 74 5.79 -8.33 -1.02
N PHE A 75 5.98 -7.16 -1.66
CA PHE A 75 7.29 -6.51 -1.76
C PHE A 75 7.82 -5.96 -0.43
N MET A 76 6.96 -5.71 0.55
CA MET A 76 7.38 -5.36 1.92
C MET A 76 8.10 -6.50 2.64
N HIS A 77 7.99 -7.75 2.13
CA HIS A 77 8.72 -8.92 2.64
C HIS A 77 10.01 -9.22 1.85
N GLU A 78 10.35 -8.43 0.84
CA GLU A 78 11.59 -8.64 0.10
C GLU A 78 12.80 -8.21 0.93
N THR A 79 13.90 -8.95 0.79
CA THR A 79 15.14 -8.69 1.53
C THR A 79 15.89 -7.46 1.05
N HIS A 80 15.58 -6.96 -0.14
CA HIS A 80 16.20 -5.78 -0.72
C HIS A 80 15.54 -4.51 -0.17
N GLU A 81 16.27 -3.74 0.63
CA GLU A 81 15.76 -2.53 1.30
C GLU A 81 15.16 -1.51 0.32
N GLY A 82 15.79 -1.29 -0.82
CA GLY A 82 15.26 -0.39 -1.84
C GLY A 82 13.92 -0.84 -2.44
N VAL A 83 13.62 -2.15 -2.44
CA VAL A 83 12.30 -2.68 -2.86
C VAL A 83 11.27 -2.45 -1.78
N GLN A 84 11.61 -2.66 -0.52
CA GLN A 84 10.73 -2.38 0.63
C GLN A 84 10.37 -0.89 0.71
N ASP A 85 11.37 -0.01 0.59
CA ASP A 85 11.15 1.45 0.59
C ASP A 85 10.20 1.88 -0.53
N MET A 86 10.44 1.39 -1.74
CA MET A 86 9.58 1.71 -2.89
C MET A 86 8.15 1.19 -2.69
N ALA A 87 7.99 0.02 -2.09
CA ALA A 87 6.67 -0.53 -1.77
C ALA A 87 5.93 0.31 -0.73
N CYS A 88 6.61 0.73 0.34
CA CYS A 88 6.06 1.60 1.37
C CYS A 88 5.66 2.97 0.81
N ASP A 89 6.52 3.60 0.01
CA ASP A 89 6.26 4.89 -0.63
C ASP A 89 5.09 4.81 -1.61
N THR A 90 5.04 3.76 -2.41
CA THR A 90 3.94 3.53 -3.37
C THR A 90 2.63 3.33 -2.63
N PHE A 91 2.62 2.50 -1.59
CA PHE A 91 1.45 2.29 -0.75
C PHE A 91 0.96 3.59 -0.11
N SER A 92 1.86 4.40 0.45
CA SER A 92 1.53 5.70 1.04
C SER A 92 0.88 6.64 0.03
N LYS A 93 1.42 6.74 -1.18
CA LYS A 93 0.84 7.56 -2.26
C LYS A 93 -0.55 7.09 -2.68
N ILE A 94 -0.74 5.78 -2.84
CA ILE A 94 -2.04 5.19 -3.16
C ILE A 94 -3.03 5.46 -2.03
N ALA A 95 -2.62 5.26 -0.78
CA ALA A 95 -3.43 5.53 0.40
C ALA A 95 -3.94 6.97 0.45
N GLN A 96 -3.07 7.94 0.22
CA GLN A 96 -3.43 9.36 0.22
C GLN A 96 -4.39 9.72 -0.93
N LYS A 97 -4.12 9.24 -2.14
CA LYS A 97 -4.87 9.61 -3.34
C LYS A 97 -6.19 8.85 -3.50
N CYS A 98 -6.22 7.58 -3.06
CA CYS A 98 -7.37 6.68 -3.22
C CYS A 98 -8.08 6.36 -1.89
N ARG A 99 -7.80 7.11 -0.82
CA ARG A 99 -8.22 6.84 0.57
C ARG A 99 -9.68 6.42 0.75
N ARG A 100 -10.61 7.06 0.02
CA ARG A 100 -12.05 6.74 0.11
C ARG A 100 -12.37 5.32 -0.36
N HIS A 101 -11.63 4.80 -1.34
CA HIS A 101 -11.86 3.46 -1.88
C HIS A 101 -11.55 2.35 -0.87
N PHE A 102 -10.69 2.62 0.12
CA PHE A 102 -10.32 1.66 1.16
C PHE A 102 -11.34 1.55 2.28
N VAL A 103 -12.07 2.62 2.57
CA VAL A 103 -13.08 2.66 3.65
C VAL A 103 -14.50 2.41 3.16
N MET A 104 -14.73 2.41 1.86
CA MET A 104 -15.99 2.07 1.24
C MET A 104 -16.00 0.59 0.85
N GLN A 105 -17.11 -0.09 1.12
CA GLN A 105 -17.32 -1.44 0.61
C GLN A 105 -17.52 -1.41 -0.90
N GLN A 106 -16.63 -2.05 -1.62
CA GLN A 106 -16.66 -2.11 -3.09
C GLN A 106 -17.55 -3.26 -3.58
N ALA A 107 -18.04 -3.14 -4.80
CA ALA A 107 -18.87 -4.18 -5.42
C ALA A 107 -18.10 -5.52 -5.50
N GLY A 108 -18.73 -6.58 -4.98
CA GLY A 108 -18.16 -7.92 -4.92
C GLY A 108 -17.23 -8.18 -3.72
N GLU A 109 -17.01 -7.20 -2.85
CA GLU A 109 -16.28 -7.37 -1.61
C GLU A 109 -17.23 -7.59 -0.43
N GLN A 110 -16.81 -8.37 0.57
CA GLN A 110 -17.62 -8.65 1.77
C GLN A 110 -17.49 -7.53 2.81
N GLU A 111 -16.39 -6.81 2.80
CA GLU A 111 -16.04 -5.75 3.75
C GLU A 111 -15.20 -4.67 3.06
N PRO A 112 -15.08 -3.46 3.63
CA PRO A 112 -14.09 -2.48 3.18
C PRO A 112 -12.67 -3.02 3.29
N PHE A 113 -11.82 -2.69 2.32
CA PHE A 113 -10.46 -3.24 2.27
C PHE A 113 -9.60 -2.85 3.47
N ILE A 114 -9.89 -1.71 4.11
CA ILE A 114 -9.18 -1.31 5.34
C ILE A 114 -9.34 -2.34 6.46
N ASP A 115 -10.48 -3.00 6.58
CA ASP A 115 -10.70 -4.04 7.60
C ASP A 115 -9.80 -5.26 7.35
N GLU A 116 -9.62 -5.64 6.08
CA GLU A 116 -8.68 -6.70 5.68
C GLU A 116 -7.22 -6.31 6.01
N ILE A 117 -6.83 -5.06 5.72
CA ILE A 117 -5.49 -4.55 6.02
C ILE A 117 -5.22 -4.57 7.53
N LEU A 118 -6.15 -4.06 8.34
CA LEU A 118 -5.99 -4.02 9.80
C LEU A 118 -5.93 -5.41 10.42
N ARG A 119 -6.68 -6.38 9.90
CA ARG A 119 -6.65 -7.77 10.36
C ARG A 119 -5.30 -8.44 10.10
N ASN A 120 -4.64 -8.08 9.01
CA ASN A 120 -3.35 -8.64 8.60
C ASN A 120 -2.16 -7.73 8.92
N LEU A 121 -2.36 -6.69 9.70
CA LEU A 121 -1.38 -5.61 9.95
C LEU A 121 -0.02 -6.14 10.41
N LEU A 122 0.00 -7.04 11.39
CA LEU A 122 1.22 -7.62 11.93
C LEU A 122 1.99 -8.39 10.84
N GLN A 123 1.29 -9.20 10.06
CA GLN A 123 1.90 -10.00 8.99
C GLN A 123 2.50 -9.10 7.90
N ILE A 124 1.79 -8.05 7.51
CA ILE A 124 2.26 -7.13 6.46
C ILE A 124 3.52 -6.39 6.89
N THR A 125 3.62 -6.01 8.16
CA THR A 125 4.68 -5.12 8.67
C THR A 125 5.86 -5.84 9.32
N VAL A 126 5.81 -7.16 9.46
CA VAL A 126 6.79 -7.94 10.26
C VAL A 126 8.25 -7.78 9.81
N ASP A 127 8.50 -7.61 8.52
CA ASP A 127 9.85 -7.48 7.95
C ASP A 127 10.27 -6.02 7.70
N LEU A 128 9.43 -5.06 8.09
CA LEU A 128 9.69 -3.64 7.89
C LEU A 128 10.55 -3.06 9.03
N SER A 129 11.43 -2.12 8.68
CA SER A 129 12.14 -1.30 9.65
C SER A 129 11.18 -0.39 10.43
N PRO A 130 11.57 0.12 11.61
CA PRO A 130 10.72 1.04 12.38
C PRO A 130 10.25 2.26 11.57
N GLN A 131 11.11 2.81 10.72
CA GLN A 131 10.77 3.95 9.86
C GLN A 131 9.74 3.57 8.80
N GLN A 132 9.86 2.39 8.19
CA GLN A 132 8.91 1.88 7.21
C GLN A 132 7.56 1.55 7.87
N VAL A 133 7.56 0.99 9.08
CA VAL A 133 6.34 0.78 9.89
C VAL A 133 5.64 2.11 10.17
N HIS A 134 6.38 3.16 10.54
CA HIS A 134 5.82 4.50 10.73
C HIS A 134 5.11 5.00 9.46
N THR A 135 5.76 4.91 8.31
CA THR A 135 5.17 5.28 7.01
C THR A 135 3.90 4.46 6.70
N PHE A 136 3.91 3.18 7.04
CA PHE A 136 2.74 2.31 6.86
C PHE A 136 1.56 2.74 7.74
N TYR A 137 1.78 3.00 9.02
CA TYR A 137 0.76 3.49 9.94
C TYR A 137 0.19 4.85 9.53
N GLU A 138 1.05 5.76 9.06
CA GLU A 138 0.63 7.04 8.51
C GLU A 138 -0.28 6.86 7.29
N ALA A 139 0.08 5.97 6.37
CA ALA A 139 -0.73 5.65 5.20
C ALA A 139 -2.12 5.11 5.59
N VAL A 140 -2.20 4.20 6.55
CA VAL A 140 -3.48 3.70 7.08
C VAL A 140 -4.27 4.82 7.78
N GLY A 141 -3.59 5.72 8.47
CA GLY A 141 -4.19 6.92 9.07
C GLY A 141 -4.90 7.81 8.04
N TYR A 142 -4.31 8.02 6.87
CA TYR A 142 -4.97 8.75 5.76
C TYR A 142 -6.26 8.06 5.29
N MET A 143 -6.29 6.73 5.26
CA MET A 143 -7.50 5.99 4.91
C MET A 143 -8.58 6.16 5.97
N ILE A 144 -8.24 5.99 7.25
CA ILE A 144 -9.18 6.13 8.37
C ILE A 144 -9.77 7.53 8.42
N ALA A 145 -8.96 8.57 8.18
CA ALA A 145 -9.42 9.96 8.13
C ALA A 145 -10.47 10.21 7.04
N ALA A 146 -10.53 9.37 6.00
CA ALA A 146 -11.54 9.45 4.95
C ALA A 146 -12.88 8.78 5.29
N GLN A 147 -12.98 8.07 6.43
CA GLN A 147 -14.21 7.44 6.90
C GLN A 147 -15.19 8.53 7.40
N PRO A 148 -16.40 8.64 6.80
CA PRO A 148 -17.34 9.69 7.17
C PRO A 148 -18.07 9.43 8.50
N HIS A 149 -18.17 8.17 8.93
CA HIS A 149 -18.89 7.78 10.14
C HIS A 149 -17.95 7.75 11.35
N ARG A 150 -18.17 8.63 12.32
CA ARG A 150 -17.31 8.79 13.48
C ARG A 150 -17.14 7.49 14.29
N ALA A 151 -18.23 6.78 14.57
CA ALA A 151 -18.15 5.52 15.31
C ALA A 151 -17.29 4.46 14.60
N THR A 152 -17.41 4.37 13.28
CA THR A 152 -16.56 3.48 12.46
C THR A 152 -15.12 3.95 12.46
N GLN A 153 -14.89 5.25 12.36
CA GLN A 153 -13.54 5.84 12.43
C GLN A 153 -12.86 5.53 13.77
N GLU A 154 -13.56 5.70 14.88
CA GLU A 154 -13.06 5.38 16.23
C GLU A 154 -12.72 3.88 16.37
N ARG A 155 -13.56 2.99 15.84
CA ARG A 155 -13.30 1.55 15.79
C ARG A 155 -12.03 1.23 15.00
N LEU A 156 -11.85 1.84 13.83
CA LEU A 156 -10.67 1.63 12.98
C LEU A 156 -9.39 2.15 13.66
N VAL A 157 -9.45 3.31 14.31
CA VAL A 157 -8.31 3.85 15.09
C VAL A 157 -7.95 2.91 16.23
N ALA A 158 -8.94 2.43 16.99
CA ALA A 158 -8.70 1.50 18.08
C ALA A 158 -8.03 0.21 17.58
N LYS A 159 -8.48 -0.31 16.43
CA LYS A 159 -7.89 -1.51 15.81
C LYS A 159 -6.46 -1.26 15.33
N LEU A 160 -6.19 -0.11 14.70
CA LEU A 160 -4.84 0.28 14.27
C LEU A 160 -3.87 0.37 15.46
N MET A 161 -4.33 0.92 16.59
CA MET A 161 -3.50 1.15 17.77
C MET A 161 -3.38 -0.06 18.70
N GLU A 162 -4.04 -1.16 18.41
CA GLU A 162 -4.03 -2.37 19.25
C GLU A 162 -2.62 -2.93 19.45
N LEU A 163 -1.85 -3.10 18.38
CA LEU A 163 -0.48 -3.63 18.47
C LEU A 163 0.48 -2.69 19.24
N PRO A 164 0.56 -1.39 18.93
CA PRO A 164 1.40 -0.45 19.67
C PRO A 164 1.00 -0.35 21.15
N SER A 165 -0.29 -0.36 21.47
CA SER A 165 -0.78 -0.29 22.85
C SER A 165 -0.40 -1.53 23.64
N ASN A 166 -0.57 -2.73 23.07
CA ASN A 166 -0.17 -3.98 23.70
C ASN A 166 1.34 -4.05 23.94
N ALA A 167 2.15 -3.58 22.97
CA ALA A 167 3.61 -3.50 23.13
C ALA A 167 4.00 -2.56 24.28
N TRP A 168 3.37 -1.40 24.34
CA TRP A 168 3.58 -0.42 25.43
C TRP A 168 3.21 -1.01 26.80
N ASP A 169 2.04 -1.61 26.93
CA ASP A 169 1.58 -2.22 28.19
C ASP A 169 2.53 -3.33 28.68
N ASN A 170 3.05 -4.13 27.75
CA ASN A 170 4.03 -5.17 28.08
C ASN A 170 5.36 -4.57 28.59
N LEU A 171 5.84 -3.51 27.96
CA LEU A 171 7.06 -2.80 28.41
C LEU A 171 6.86 -2.18 29.79
N MET A 172 5.70 -1.56 30.05
CA MET A 172 5.38 -0.99 31.35
C MET A 172 5.31 -2.06 32.45
N LYS A 173 4.70 -3.21 32.17
CA LYS A 173 4.68 -4.35 33.12
C LYS A 173 6.07 -4.86 33.43
N GLN A 174 6.94 -5.01 32.43
CA GLN A 174 8.33 -5.42 32.62
C GLN A 174 9.13 -4.41 33.46
N ALA A 175 8.93 -3.11 33.19
CA ALA A 175 9.58 -2.06 33.98
C ALA A 175 9.18 -2.10 35.46
N HIS A 176 7.89 -2.36 35.76
CA HIS A 176 7.40 -2.47 37.14
C HIS A 176 7.88 -3.75 37.85
N SER A 177 8.16 -4.83 37.11
CA SER A 177 8.64 -6.09 37.70
C SER A 177 10.14 -6.13 37.99
N ASN A 178 10.88 -5.16 37.47
CA ASN A 178 12.34 -5.05 37.65
C ASN A 178 12.74 -4.01 38.70
N VAL A 179 11.80 -3.50 39.48
CA VAL A 179 12.00 -2.65 40.66
C VAL A 179 11.70 -3.47 41.91
#